data_bcd6a10bd34d86d4dc5f9816d847bf70
#
_entry.id   bcd6a10bd34d86d4dc5f9816d847bf70
#
_cell.length_a   1.000
_cell.length_b   1.000
_cell.length_c   1.000
_cell.angle_alpha   90.00
_cell.angle_beta   90.00
_cell.angle_gamma   90.00
#
_symmetry.space_group_name_H-M   'P 1'
#
loop_
_entity.id
_entity.type
_entity.pdbx_description
1 polymer ?
#
loop_
_entity_poly.entity_id
_entity_poly.type
_entity_poly.pdbx_seq_one_letter_code
_entity_poly.pdbx_strand_id
1 'polypeptide(L)'
;MIRFFVILIITVSVKTVFAQNFNRGRIKQRNYFELISYQQIKGLPVVPVTIHGKTYNFLFDTGAMFAISDKLYRETNPPIIGYTGISGSSGDIRNMRIIRFPELFLQGITFINTRGVVLHEKSEFFDCLEIDGIIGSNMLRNSTVQIDNQSKHIIITNKLSSGKHEYQKMIFIDRQSRPYIYITMQKGEKKINQRVLFDSGMTNFFDLNFGTAIRNVDVVDIIAESEGILSLGIHGIHPKQKHLLLHIPEVVISNLTFKDVIITTANNSNSRIGAKLLEYGKVTLDFKKKRLYFNLFDNINTETVSENLYTFGITIQNDKPVVGIIWDKTLESEINFGDEVLSINGIDIQSWNLCQLLSFEFQPANDDHYVELRNINTGEIKKVALKCLHIKDYEQEYWKRSK
;
A
#
# COMPACT_ATOMS: atom_id res chain seq x y z
N MET A 1 15.73 -50.85 -51.08
CA MET A 1 16.06 -49.56 -50.49
C MET A 1 15.16 -49.37 -49.27
N ILE A 2 15.67 -49.61 -48.07
CA ILE A 2 14.93 -49.48 -46.80
C ILE A 2 15.21 -48.07 -46.28
N ARG A 3 14.16 -47.23 -46.21
CA ARG A 3 14.26 -45.87 -45.62
C ARG A 3 14.03 -45.96 -44.10
N PHE A 4 15.07 -45.72 -43.33
CA PHE A 4 14.97 -45.49 -41.86
C PHE A 4 14.41 -44.10 -41.55
N PHE A 5 13.23 -44.03 -40.92
CA PHE A 5 12.70 -42.81 -40.32
C PHE A 5 13.31 -42.68 -38.93
N VAL A 6 14.17 -41.68 -38.75
CA VAL A 6 14.66 -41.30 -37.43
C VAL A 6 13.63 -40.34 -36.83
N ILE A 7 12.85 -40.82 -35.83
CA ILE A 7 11.96 -39.98 -35.04
C ILE A 7 12.78 -39.27 -33.96
N LEU A 8 13.04 -38.00 -34.15
CA LEU A 8 13.68 -37.12 -33.14
C LEU A 8 12.63 -36.76 -32.07
N ILE A 9 12.67 -37.42 -30.91
CA ILE A 9 11.83 -37.08 -29.75
C ILE A 9 12.46 -35.87 -29.07
N ILE A 10 11.93 -34.66 -29.33
CA ILE A 10 12.28 -33.46 -28.59
C ILE A 10 11.53 -33.50 -27.24
N THR A 11 12.23 -33.89 -26.19
CA THR A 11 11.71 -33.75 -24.81
C THR A 11 11.73 -32.28 -24.40
N VAL A 12 10.60 -31.59 -24.57
CA VAL A 12 10.40 -30.26 -24.02
C VAL A 12 10.27 -30.42 -22.52
N SER A 13 11.34 -30.11 -21.78
CA SER A 13 11.29 -29.99 -20.32
C SER A 13 10.45 -28.79 -19.96
N VAL A 14 9.14 -28.98 -19.78
CA VAL A 14 8.26 -27.95 -19.19
C VAL A 14 8.70 -27.76 -17.74
N LYS A 15 9.52 -26.75 -17.47
CA LYS A 15 9.77 -26.29 -16.11
C LYS A 15 8.44 -25.72 -15.61
N THR A 16 7.65 -26.54 -14.92
CA THR A 16 6.49 -26.08 -14.19
C THR A 16 6.98 -25.08 -13.13
N VAL A 17 6.76 -23.79 -13.38
CA VAL A 17 6.93 -22.74 -12.38
C VAL A 17 5.85 -22.97 -11.33
N PHE A 18 6.14 -23.81 -10.34
CA PHE A 18 5.26 -23.94 -9.18
C PHE A 18 5.25 -22.59 -8.45
N ALA A 19 4.12 -21.91 -8.48
CA ALA A 19 3.94 -20.71 -7.67
C ALA A 19 4.31 -21.04 -6.21
N GLN A 20 5.32 -20.32 -5.67
CA GLN A 20 5.88 -20.59 -4.36
C GLN A 20 4.79 -20.46 -3.28
N ASN A 21 4.69 -21.48 -2.42
CA ASN A 21 3.72 -21.48 -1.33
C ASN A 21 4.35 -20.85 -0.07
N PHE A 22 3.98 -19.61 0.23
CA PHE A 22 4.40 -18.88 1.42
C PHE A 22 3.58 -19.24 2.67
N ASN A 23 2.45 -19.92 2.53
CA ASN A 23 1.62 -20.41 3.64
C ASN A 23 2.29 -21.60 4.35
N ARG A 24 3.46 -21.36 4.92
CA ARG A 24 4.26 -22.33 5.67
C ARG A 24 4.69 -21.73 7.02
N GLY A 25 5.09 -22.58 7.93
CA GLY A 25 5.31 -22.24 9.34
C GLY A 25 3.99 -22.28 10.12
N ARG A 26 4.04 -21.98 11.40
CA ARG A 26 2.88 -22.00 12.31
C ARG A 26 3.17 -21.21 13.58
N ILE A 27 2.10 -20.90 14.31
CA ILE A 27 2.18 -20.47 15.70
C ILE A 27 2.42 -21.72 16.58
N LYS A 28 3.32 -21.62 17.55
CA LYS A 28 3.72 -22.74 18.44
C LYS A 28 2.63 -23.06 19.46
N GLN A 29 1.99 -22.03 19.99
CA GLN A 29 0.93 -22.14 21.00
C GLN A 29 -0.35 -22.76 20.39
N ARG A 30 -1.00 -23.66 21.15
CA ARG A 30 -2.31 -24.23 20.75
C ARG A 30 -3.46 -23.24 20.98
N ASN A 31 -3.38 -22.49 22.06
CA ASN A 31 -4.34 -21.45 22.42
C ASN A 31 -3.56 -20.16 22.66
N TYR A 32 -4.01 -19.08 22.07
CA TYR A 32 -3.41 -17.76 22.24
C TYR A 32 -4.45 -16.66 22.13
N PHE A 33 -4.23 -15.61 22.87
CA PHE A 33 -4.90 -14.33 22.83
C PHE A 33 -3.90 -13.30 23.25
N GLU A 34 -3.45 -12.46 22.32
CA GLU A 34 -2.45 -11.44 22.59
C GLU A 34 -2.97 -10.07 22.17
N LEU A 35 -2.78 -9.11 23.06
CA LEU A 35 -3.02 -7.69 22.82
C LEU A 35 -1.66 -7.03 22.60
N ILE A 36 -1.42 -6.58 21.39
CA ILE A 36 -0.14 -6.04 20.93
C ILE A 36 -0.29 -4.56 20.72
N SER A 37 0.42 -3.74 21.48
CA SER A 37 0.53 -2.31 21.22
C SER A 37 1.37 -2.07 19.97
N TYR A 38 0.96 -1.14 19.12
CA TYR A 38 1.73 -0.74 17.96
C TYR A 38 1.96 0.76 17.91
N GLN A 39 3.04 1.15 17.26
CA GLN A 39 3.30 2.54 16.91
C GLN A 39 2.76 2.82 15.52
N GLN A 40 2.18 3.99 15.31
CA GLN A 40 1.79 4.44 13.99
C GLN A 40 2.90 5.32 13.41
N ILE A 41 3.63 4.79 12.43
CA ILE A 41 4.70 5.52 11.75
C ILE A 41 4.20 5.89 10.35
N LYS A 42 4.02 7.18 10.09
CA LYS A 42 3.47 7.69 8.81
C LYS A 42 2.18 6.98 8.38
N GLY A 43 1.25 6.78 9.32
CA GLY A 43 -0.03 6.12 9.07
C GLY A 43 0.03 4.58 9.08
N LEU A 44 1.21 3.98 9.14
CA LEU A 44 1.43 2.54 9.09
C LEU A 44 1.57 1.91 10.47
N PRO A 45 0.95 0.75 10.75
CA PRO A 45 1.08 0.06 12.03
C PRO A 45 2.41 -0.69 12.13
N VAL A 46 3.25 -0.34 13.10
CA VAL A 46 4.55 -0.96 13.37
C VAL A 46 4.55 -1.62 14.73
N VAL A 47 4.90 -2.90 14.78
CA VAL A 47 4.89 -3.74 15.98
C VAL A 47 6.29 -4.16 16.39
N PRO A 48 6.59 -4.29 17.69
CA PRO A 48 7.85 -4.82 18.18
C PRO A 48 7.89 -6.35 18.04
N VAL A 49 8.93 -6.87 17.40
CA VAL A 49 9.19 -8.29 17.22
C VAL A 49 10.51 -8.66 17.89
N THR A 50 10.52 -9.71 18.70
CA THR A 50 11.74 -10.18 19.36
C THR A 50 12.35 -11.36 18.59
N ILE A 51 13.64 -11.27 18.28
CA ILE A 51 14.43 -12.30 17.62
C ILE A 51 15.76 -12.43 18.36
N HIS A 52 16.10 -13.62 18.82
CA HIS A 52 17.32 -13.91 19.61
C HIS A 52 17.50 -12.95 20.81
N GLY A 53 16.38 -12.56 21.46
CA GLY A 53 16.40 -11.67 22.62
C GLY A 53 16.52 -10.16 22.31
N LYS A 54 16.65 -9.78 21.05
CA LYS A 54 16.71 -8.39 20.58
C LYS A 54 15.37 -7.99 19.94
N THR A 55 14.92 -6.76 20.15
CA THR A 55 13.68 -6.22 19.58
C THR A 55 13.96 -5.47 18.28
N TYR A 56 13.08 -5.68 17.30
CA TYR A 56 13.10 -5.11 15.97
C TYR A 56 11.73 -4.54 15.62
N ASN A 57 11.68 -3.55 14.76
CA ASN A 57 10.44 -2.92 14.29
C ASN A 57 9.92 -3.63 13.04
N PHE A 58 8.70 -4.12 13.08
CA PHE A 58 8.08 -4.78 11.94
C PHE A 58 6.81 -4.07 11.51
N LEU A 59 6.69 -3.79 10.21
CA LEU A 59 5.45 -3.34 9.61
C LEU A 59 4.39 -4.45 9.70
N PHE A 60 3.20 -4.14 10.22
CA PHE A 60 2.07 -5.07 10.22
C PHE A 60 1.28 -4.89 8.93
N ASP A 61 1.53 -5.73 7.94
CA ASP A 61 1.09 -5.57 6.56
C ASP A 61 0.27 -6.77 6.08
N THR A 62 -1.04 -6.59 5.98
CA THR A 62 -1.96 -7.62 5.49
C THR A 62 -1.91 -7.80 3.98
N GLY A 63 -1.35 -6.86 3.24
CA GLY A 63 -1.17 -6.93 1.79
C GLY A 63 0.08 -7.68 1.36
N ALA A 64 1.00 -7.98 2.29
CA ALA A 64 2.27 -8.63 2.03
C ALA A 64 2.39 -10.03 2.65
N MET A 65 3.47 -10.72 2.29
CA MET A 65 3.99 -11.89 2.99
C MET A 65 5.05 -11.47 4.01
N PHE A 66 5.42 -12.38 4.90
CA PHE A 66 6.56 -12.21 5.81
C PHE A 66 7.82 -11.82 5.03
N ALA A 67 8.48 -10.77 5.50
CA ALA A 67 9.76 -10.34 4.95
C ALA A 67 10.68 -9.84 6.06
N ILE A 68 11.98 -9.87 5.82
CA ILE A 68 13.01 -9.25 6.66
C ILE A 68 13.90 -8.35 5.81
N SER A 69 14.45 -7.30 6.41
CA SER A 69 15.45 -6.45 5.76
C SER A 69 16.75 -7.25 5.49
N ASP A 70 17.55 -6.80 4.54
CA ASP A 70 18.86 -7.41 4.28
C ASP A 70 19.79 -7.28 5.50
N LYS A 71 19.68 -6.18 6.25
CA LYS A 71 20.39 -5.99 7.52
C LYS A 71 20.05 -7.10 8.51
N LEU A 72 18.75 -7.34 8.76
CA LEU A 72 18.30 -8.39 9.67
C LEU A 72 18.66 -9.79 9.15
N TYR A 73 18.65 -10.01 7.83
CA TYR A 73 19.12 -11.24 7.22
C TYR A 73 20.59 -11.50 7.55
N ARG A 74 21.46 -10.50 7.43
CA ARG A 74 22.90 -10.64 7.75
C ARG A 74 23.14 -10.92 9.23
N GLU A 75 22.33 -10.33 10.14
CA GLU A 75 22.43 -10.58 11.58
C GLU A 75 21.98 -12.00 11.97
N THR A 76 20.91 -12.51 11.35
CA THR A 76 20.25 -13.75 11.78
C THR A 76 20.55 -14.97 10.92
N ASN A 77 21.00 -14.74 9.68
CA ASN A 77 21.41 -15.73 8.68
C ASN A 77 20.43 -16.93 8.53
N PRO A 78 19.13 -16.71 8.34
CA PRO A 78 18.19 -17.81 8.15
C PRO A 78 18.46 -18.53 6.83
N PRO A 79 18.21 -19.88 6.74
CA PRO A 79 18.49 -20.64 5.53
C PRO A 79 17.69 -20.12 4.31
N ILE A 80 18.39 -19.88 3.22
CA ILE A 80 17.81 -19.63 1.89
C ILE A 80 17.28 -20.96 1.35
N ILE A 81 16.03 -20.98 0.90
CA ILE A 81 15.35 -22.15 0.36
C ILE A 81 14.93 -22.00 -1.12
N GLY A 82 15.31 -20.91 -1.74
CA GLY A 82 15.04 -20.61 -3.14
C GLY A 82 15.05 -19.13 -3.47
N TYR A 83 14.62 -18.81 -4.69
CA TYR A 83 14.48 -17.45 -5.22
C TYR A 83 13.15 -17.33 -5.96
N THR A 84 12.59 -16.12 -6.00
CA THR A 84 11.35 -15.84 -6.73
C THR A 84 11.25 -14.39 -7.13
N GLY A 85 10.58 -14.12 -8.25
CA GLY A 85 10.17 -12.75 -8.61
C GLY A 85 9.04 -12.29 -7.71
N ILE A 86 9.22 -11.15 -7.07
CA ILE A 86 8.20 -10.47 -6.27
C ILE A 86 7.86 -9.16 -6.95
N SER A 87 6.56 -8.95 -7.20
CA SER A 87 6.04 -7.68 -7.71
C SER A 87 5.90 -6.69 -6.57
N GLY A 88 6.46 -5.50 -6.75
CA GLY A 88 6.21 -4.34 -5.90
C GLY A 88 4.85 -3.69 -6.18
N SER A 89 4.54 -2.63 -5.45
CA SER A 89 3.31 -1.85 -5.61
C SER A 89 3.27 -1.03 -6.91
N SER A 90 4.41 -0.82 -7.58
CA SER A 90 4.53 -0.22 -8.92
C SER A 90 4.30 -1.21 -10.06
N GLY A 91 4.21 -2.51 -9.77
CA GLY A 91 4.17 -3.58 -10.77
C GLY A 91 5.54 -4.08 -11.22
N ASP A 92 6.64 -3.46 -10.82
CA ASP A 92 7.99 -3.94 -11.07
C ASP A 92 8.27 -5.26 -10.34
N ILE A 93 9.03 -6.14 -10.99
CA ILE A 93 9.34 -7.47 -10.45
C ILE A 93 10.83 -7.56 -10.18
N ARG A 94 11.19 -7.89 -8.94
CA ARG A 94 12.58 -8.17 -8.56
C ARG A 94 12.73 -9.58 -8.03
N ASN A 95 13.88 -10.20 -8.37
CA ASN A 95 14.19 -11.53 -7.87
C ASN A 95 14.69 -11.45 -6.43
N MET A 96 13.99 -12.11 -5.50
CA MET A 96 14.25 -12.05 -4.07
C MET A 96 14.61 -13.42 -3.51
N ARG A 97 15.47 -13.44 -2.48
CA ARG A 97 15.80 -14.65 -1.71
C ARG A 97 14.58 -15.12 -0.91
N ILE A 98 14.20 -16.39 -1.04
CA ILE A 98 13.19 -17.00 -0.19
C ILE A 98 13.90 -17.64 1.00
N ILE A 99 13.42 -17.33 2.20
CA ILE A 99 13.97 -17.85 3.45
C ILE A 99 12.95 -18.69 4.22
N ARG A 100 13.47 -19.54 5.10
CA ARG A 100 12.73 -20.19 6.17
C ARG A 100 13.24 -19.64 7.49
N PHE A 101 12.47 -18.73 8.09
CA PHE A 101 12.83 -18.12 9.36
C PHE A 101 12.51 -19.08 10.51
N PRO A 102 13.49 -19.47 11.36
CA PRO A 102 13.30 -20.52 12.36
C PRO A 102 12.27 -20.16 13.41
N GLU A 103 12.47 -19.05 14.13
CA GLU A 103 11.64 -18.63 15.25
C GLU A 103 11.70 -17.11 15.44
N LEU A 104 10.53 -16.50 15.69
CA LEU A 104 10.41 -15.11 16.12
C LEU A 104 9.22 -14.95 17.08
N PHE A 105 9.27 -13.92 17.92
CA PHE A 105 8.28 -13.67 18.95
C PHE A 105 7.58 -12.34 18.72
N LEU A 106 6.25 -12.36 18.76
CA LEU A 106 5.40 -11.18 18.74
C LEU A 106 4.54 -11.21 20.01
N GLN A 107 4.93 -10.47 21.04
CA GLN A 107 4.43 -10.63 22.41
C GLN A 107 4.51 -12.09 22.85
N GLY A 108 3.42 -12.67 23.37
CA GLY A 108 3.32 -14.07 23.78
C GLY A 108 3.19 -15.08 22.62
N ILE A 109 3.16 -14.64 21.37
CA ILE A 109 3.05 -15.53 20.20
C ILE A 109 4.42 -15.87 19.65
N THR A 110 4.68 -17.17 19.48
CA THR A 110 5.88 -17.69 18.82
C THR A 110 5.55 -18.20 17.44
N PHE A 111 6.11 -17.58 16.40
CA PHE A 111 6.03 -18.07 15.03
C PHE A 111 7.25 -18.94 14.73
N ILE A 112 7.04 -20.13 14.17
CA ILE A 112 8.11 -21.07 13.85
C ILE A 112 8.08 -21.52 12.40
N ASN A 113 9.27 -21.68 11.80
CA ASN A 113 9.49 -22.13 10.43
C ASN A 113 8.71 -21.29 9.38
N THR A 114 8.66 -19.98 9.58
CA THR A 114 7.93 -19.07 8.69
C THR A 114 8.66 -18.90 7.37
N ARG A 115 7.94 -19.03 6.25
CA ARG A 115 8.47 -18.67 4.94
C ARG A 115 8.27 -17.20 4.65
N GLY A 116 9.29 -16.58 4.09
CA GLY A 116 9.25 -15.20 3.66
C GLY A 116 10.35 -14.89 2.67
N VAL A 117 10.57 -13.61 2.45
CA VAL A 117 11.61 -13.11 1.55
C VAL A 117 12.55 -12.15 2.27
N VAL A 118 13.72 -11.96 1.68
CA VAL A 118 14.65 -10.90 2.11
C VAL A 118 14.43 -9.71 1.20
N LEU A 119 14.11 -8.55 1.79
CA LEU A 119 13.98 -7.29 1.07
C LEU A 119 15.34 -6.89 0.46
N HIS A 120 15.28 -6.08 -0.59
CA HIS A 120 16.49 -5.65 -1.29
C HIS A 120 17.35 -4.74 -0.38
N GLU A 121 18.68 -4.77 -0.55
CA GLU A 121 19.65 -3.97 0.24
C GLU A 121 19.35 -2.46 0.23
N LYS A 122 18.74 -1.94 -0.83
CA LYS A 122 18.40 -0.52 -1.01
C LYS A 122 16.90 -0.30 -0.90
N SER A 123 16.30 -0.75 0.19
CA SER A 123 14.91 -0.42 0.48
C SER A 123 14.85 0.86 1.33
N GLU A 124 15.24 1.99 0.72
CA GLU A 124 15.35 3.30 1.38
C GLU A 124 14.12 3.65 2.24
N PHE A 125 12.92 3.27 1.78
CA PHE A 125 11.69 3.49 2.54
C PHE A 125 11.72 2.79 3.91
N PHE A 126 12.15 1.52 3.95
CA PHE A 126 12.25 0.75 5.18
C PHE A 126 13.36 1.27 6.09
N ASP A 127 14.47 1.69 5.49
CA ASP A 127 15.59 2.28 6.22
C ASP A 127 15.17 3.61 6.86
N CYS A 128 14.46 4.48 6.13
CA CYS A 128 13.95 5.76 6.64
C CYS A 128 12.95 5.61 7.79
N LEU A 129 12.15 4.56 7.78
CA LEU A 129 11.16 4.29 8.82
C LEU A 129 11.69 3.37 9.93
N GLU A 130 12.97 2.99 9.86
CA GLU A 130 13.61 2.06 10.81
C GLU A 130 12.85 0.73 10.92
N ILE A 131 12.35 0.21 9.79
CA ILE A 131 11.58 -1.04 9.73
C ILE A 131 12.52 -2.19 9.33
N ASP A 132 12.62 -3.19 10.21
CA ASP A 132 13.48 -4.37 10.03
C ASP A 132 12.79 -5.53 9.29
N GLY A 133 11.46 -5.49 9.16
CA GLY A 133 10.72 -6.56 8.48
C GLY A 133 9.21 -6.33 8.39
N ILE A 134 8.49 -7.34 7.93
CA ILE A 134 7.05 -7.33 7.70
C ILE A 134 6.40 -8.55 8.36
N ILE A 135 5.40 -8.32 9.21
CA ILE A 135 4.45 -9.36 9.64
C ILE A 135 3.36 -9.45 8.58
N GLY A 136 3.43 -10.47 7.73
CA GLY A 136 2.52 -10.62 6.60
C GLY A 136 1.37 -11.60 6.82
N SER A 137 0.38 -11.54 5.93
CA SER A 137 -0.84 -12.37 5.99
C SER A 137 -0.59 -13.88 6.04
N ASN A 138 0.48 -14.36 5.43
CA ASN A 138 0.83 -15.77 5.45
C ASN A 138 1.14 -16.29 6.87
N MET A 139 1.61 -15.42 7.78
CA MET A 139 1.81 -15.75 9.19
C MET A 139 0.48 -15.84 9.95
N LEU A 140 -0.48 -14.99 9.58
CA LEU A 140 -1.75 -14.77 10.28
C LEU A 140 -2.86 -15.74 9.86
N ARG A 141 -2.65 -16.57 8.85
CA ARG A 141 -3.64 -17.40 8.14
C ARG A 141 -4.48 -18.35 9.01
N ASN A 142 -4.06 -18.62 10.22
CA ASN A 142 -4.76 -19.51 11.17
C ASN A 142 -5.32 -18.76 12.38
N SER A 143 -5.30 -17.44 12.34
CA SER A 143 -5.70 -16.55 13.45
C SER A 143 -6.92 -15.73 13.09
N THR A 144 -7.49 -15.13 14.11
CA THR A 144 -8.30 -13.92 13.99
C THR A 144 -7.45 -12.75 14.41
N VAL A 145 -7.45 -11.70 13.60
CA VAL A 145 -6.70 -10.47 13.83
C VAL A 145 -7.68 -9.32 13.88
N GLN A 146 -7.65 -8.53 14.94
CA GLN A 146 -8.38 -7.26 15.01
C GLN A 146 -7.39 -6.12 15.10
N ILE A 147 -7.57 -5.11 14.26
CA ILE A 147 -6.76 -3.88 14.25
C ILE A 147 -7.67 -2.74 14.72
N ASP A 148 -7.28 -2.10 15.82
CA ASP A 148 -7.96 -0.96 16.42
C ASP A 148 -7.02 0.24 16.44
N ASN A 149 -7.25 1.17 15.52
CA ASN A 149 -6.40 2.36 15.40
C ASN A 149 -6.69 3.41 16.49
N GLN A 150 -7.86 3.40 17.10
CA GLN A 150 -8.18 4.32 18.18
C GLN A 150 -7.40 3.99 19.45
N SER A 151 -7.34 2.71 19.81
CA SER A 151 -6.57 2.25 20.97
C SER A 151 -5.11 1.92 20.66
N LYS A 152 -4.69 1.94 19.37
CA LYS A 152 -3.36 1.53 18.90
C LYS A 152 -2.99 0.09 19.31
N HIS A 153 -3.97 -0.81 19.21
CA HIS A 153 -3.77 -2.22 19.53
C HIS A 153 -4.14 -3.13 18.38
N ILE A 154 -3.40 -4.23 18.30
CA ILE A 154 -3.71 -5.39 17.45
C ILE A 154 -3.97 -6.58 18.36
N ILE A 155 -5.14 -7.21 18.21
CA ILE A 155 -5.44 -8.48 18.88
C ILE A 155 -5.16 -9.61 17.90
N ILE A 156 -4.39 -10.61 18.31
CA ILE A 156 -4.19 -11.86 17.56
C ILE A 156 -4.64 -13.02 18.44
N THR A 157 -5.62 -13.78 17.95
CA THR A 157 -6.19 -14.90 18.70
C THR A 157 -6.58 -16.05 17.80
N ASN A 158 -6.67 -17.25 18.33
CA ASN A 158 -7.32 -18.39 17.66
C ASN A 158 -8.71 -18.72 18.21
N LYS A 159 -9.20 -17.92 19.17
CA LYS A 159 -10.53 -18.03 19.77
C LYS A 159 -11.33 -16.79 19.38
N LEU A 160 -12.20 -16.91 18.39
CA LEU A 160 -13.14 -15.85 18.05
C LEU A 160 -14.33 -15.91 19.01
N SER A 161 -14.68 -14.78 19.63
CA SER A 161 -16.00 -14.59 20.23
C SER A 161 -17.02 -14.52 19.10
N SER A 162 -17.93 -15.47 19.03
CA SER A 162 -18.94 -15.59 17.97
C SER A 162 -20.14 -14.66 18.22
N GLY A 163 -19.92 -13.33 18.13
CA GLY A 163 -21.03 -12.39 18.02
C GLY A 163 -21.73 -12.54 16.66
N LYS A 164 -23.04 -12.29 16.61
CA LYS A 164 -23.81 -12.18 15.36
C LYS A 164 -23.51 -10.81 14.71
N HIS A 165 -22.33 -10.67 14.14
CA HIS A 165 -21.95 -9.44 13.40
C HIS A 165 -22.04 -9.71 11.90
N GLU A 166 -22.50 -8.73 11.16
CA GLU A 166 -22.39 -8.74 9.70
C GLU A 166 -20.92 -8.84 9.28
N TYR A 167 -20.66 -9.62 8.26
CA TYR A 167 -19.31 -9.83 7.75
C TYR A 167 -19.28 -9.85 6.23
N GLN A 168 -18.11 -9.50 5.71
CA GLN A 168 -17.80 -9.64 4.31
C GLN A 168 -16.94 -10.88 4.07
N LYS A 169 -17.25 -11.66 3.03
CA LYS A 169 -16.49 -12.85 2.68
C LYS A 169 -15.12 -12.46 2.16
N MET A 170 -14.06 -12.98 2.76
CA MET A 170 -12.71 -12.89 2.23
C MET A 170 -12.42 -13.99 1.21
N ILE A 171 -11.63 -13.66 0.20
CA ILE A 171 -11.15 -14.57 -0.84
C ILE A 171 -9.63 -14.60 -0.79
N PHE A 172 -9.05 -15.79 -0.84
CA PHE A 172 -7.62 -15.99 -0.95
C PHE A 172 -7.31 -16.52 -2.36
N ILE A 173 -6.75 -15.67 -3.20
CA ILE A 173 -6.46 -15.98 -4.60
C ILE A 173 -5.01 -16.42 -4.83
N ASP A 174 -4.18 -16.28 -3.80
CA ASP A 174 -2.77 -16.62 -3.84
C ASP A 174 -2.36 -17.53 -2.67
N ARG A 175 -1.08 -17.95 -2.69
CA ARG A 175 -0.51 -18.79 -1.64
C ARG A 175 0.18 -17.97 -0.55
N GLN A 176 -0.35 -16.77 -0.26
CA GLN A 176 0.12 -15.86 0.77
C GLN A 176 -0.98 -15.52 1.79
N SER A 177 -2.23 -15.96 1.55
CA SER A 177 -3.42 -15.69 2.38
C SER A 177 -3.77 -14.20 2.48
N ARG A 178 -3.47 -13.40 1.45
CA ARG A 178 -3.84 -11.99 1.42
C ARG A 178 -5.36 -11.83 1.40
N PRO A 179 -5.94 -10.92 2.23
CA PRO A 179 -7.38 -10.79 2.40
C PRO A 179 -8.02 -9.93 1.30
N TYR A 180 -8.54 -10.58 0.26
CA TYR A 180 -9.33 -9.89 -0.76
C TYR A 180 -10.82 -9.92 -0.39
N ILE A 181 -11.50 -8.80 -0.62
CA ILE A 181 -12.95 -8.64 -0.47
C ILE A 181 -13.54 -8.04 -1.74
N TYR A 182 -14.87 -8.05 -1.84
CA TYR A 182 -15.58 -7.24 -2.84
C TYR A 182 -16.17 -6.01 -2.16
N ILE A 183 -15.98 -4.87 -2.75
CA ILE A 183 -16.68 -3.61 -2.41
C ILE A 183 -17.62 -3.25 -3.56
N THR A 184 -18.60 -2.41 -3.29
CA THR A 184 -19.46 -1.86 -4.35
C THR A 184 -19.06 -0.42 -4.59
N MET A 185 -18.79 -0.05 -5.84
CA MET A 185 -18.68 1.34 -6.30
C MET A 185 -19.98 1.71 -6.98
N GLN A 186 -20.54 2.88 -6.66
CA GLN A 186 -21.85 3.30 -7.12
C GLN A 186 -21.89 4.76 -7.54
N LYS A 187 -22.61 5.02 -8.65
CA LYS A 187 -22.95 6.36 -9.13
C LYS A 187 -24.39 6.37 -9.63
N GLY A 188 -25.29 7.01 -8.87
CA GLY A 188 -26.72 6.91 -9.11
C GLY A 188 -27.21 5.47 -9.07
N GLU A 189 -27.87 5.00 -10.13
CA GLU A 189 -28.36 3.63 -10.23
C GLU A 189 -27.29 2.61 -10.66
N LYS A 190 -26.18 3.08 -11.22
CA LYS A 190 -25.10 2.21 -11.70
C LYS A 190 -24.22 1.72 -10.56
N LYS A 191 -24.00 0.41 -10.52
CA LYS A 191 -23.22 -0.28 -9.46
C LYS A 191 -22.28 -1.29 -10.07
N ILE A 192 -21.08 -1.38 -9.52
CA ILE A 192 -20.15 -2.46 -9.85
C ILE A 192 -19.54 -3.05 -8.57
N ASN A 193 -19.24 -4.33 -8.60
CA ASN A 193 -18.51 -5.01 -7.54
C ASN A 193 -17.04 -5.09 -7.92
N GLN A 194 -16.19 -4.39 -7.16
CA GLN A 194 -14.75 -4.37 -7.35
C GLN A 194 -14.06 -5.24 -6.30
N ARG A 195 -13.23 -6.19 -6.76
CA ARG A 195 -12.34 -6.93 -5.86
C ARG A 195 -11.19 -6.04 -5.43
N VAL A 196 -10.97 -5.94 -4.12
CA VAL A 196 -9.89 -5.16 -3.51
C VAL A 196 -9.14 -5.98 -2.48
N LEU A 197 -7.87 -5.68 -2.28
CA LEU A 197 -7.05 -6.20 -1.20
C LEU A 197 -7.17 -5.29 0.02
N PHE A 198 -7.47 -5.80 1.21
CA PHE A 198 -7.27 -5.02 2.43
C PHE A 198 -5.78 -5.07 2.81
N ASP A 199 -5.13 -3.92 2.73
CA ASP A 199 -3.68 -3.74 2.77
C ASP A 199 -3.30 -2.73 3.86
N SER A 200 -3.04 -3.21 5.09
CA SER A 200 -2.62 -2.34 6.20
C SER A 200 -1.21 -1.76 6.04
N GLY A 201 -0.46 -2.20 5.05
CA GLY A 201 0.83 -1.64 4.64
C GLY A 201 0.72 -0.48 3.62
N MET A 202 -0.48 -0.10 3.21
CA MET A 202 -0.77 1.05 2.36
C MET A 202 -1.36 2.18 3.20
N THR A 203 -0.83 3.40 3.07
CA THR A 203 -1.26 4.56 3.88
C THR A 203 -2.60 5.14 3.46
N ASN A 204 -2.93 5.09 2.16
CA ASN A 204 -4.14 5.70 1.59
C ASN A 204 -5.41 4.98 2.02
N PHE A 205 -6.57 5.62 1.80
CA PHE A 205 -7.87 4.99 2.02
C PHE A 205 -8.16 3.90 0.98
N PHE A 206 -8.06 4.26 -0.30
CA PHE A 206 -8.35 3.37 -1.41
C PHE A 206 -7.47 3.75 -2.61
N ASP A 207 -6.95 2.78 -3.34
CA ASP A 207 -6.41 2.95 -4.67
C ASP A 207 -7.11 2.01 -5.67
N LEU A 208 -7.40 2.52 -6.84
CA LEU A 208 -8.00 1.75 -7.91
C LEU A 208 -6.95 1.42 -8.97
N ASN A 209 -6.88 0.15 -9.40
CA ASN A 209 -6.01 -0.22 -10.52
C ASN A 209 -6.35 0.62 -11.76
N PHE A 210 -5.33 1.20 -12.42
CA PHE A 210 -5.49 2.08 -13.58
C PHE A 210 -6.37 1.49 -14.68
N GLY A 211 -6.12 0.23 -15.07
CA GLY A 211 -6.93 -0.43 -16.09
C GLY A 211 -8.37 -0.71 -15.63
N THR A 212 -8.60 -0.84 -14.33
CA THR A 212 -9.95 -0.96 -13.75
C THR A 212 -10.68 0.38 -13.81
N ALA A 213 -10.01 1.49 -13.50
CA ALA A 213 -10.59 2.82 -13.57
C ALA A 213 -11.11 3.14 -14.99
N ILE A 214 -10.27 2.91 -16.00
CA ILE A 214 -10.65 3.17 -17.41
C ILE A 214 -11.84 2.33 -17.86
N ARG A 215 -11.96 1.09 -17.39
CA ARG A 215 -13.08 0.20 -17.76
C ARG A 215 -14.40 0.52 -17.06
N ASN A 216 -14.38 1.32 -16.00
CA ASN A 216 -15.54 1.56 -15.13
C ASN A 216 -15.93 3.05 -15.03
N VAL A 217 -15.75 3.81 -16.11
CA VAL A 217 -16.09 5.24 -16.19
C VAL A 217 -17.56 5.53 -15.92
N ASP A 218 -18.42 4.52 -15.94
CA ASP A 218 -19.83 4.65 -15.59
C ASP A 218 -20.10 4.90 -14.10
N VAL A 219 -19.15 4.50 -13.24
CA VAL A 219 -19.24 4.63 -11.76
C VAL A 219 -18.09 5.42 -11.17
N VAL A 220 -17.15 5.88 -12.01
CA VAL A 220 -15.96 6.62 -11.59
C VAL A 220 -15.84 7.86 -12.47
N ASP A 221 -15.69 9.03 -11.86
CA ASP A 221 -15.38 10.27 -12.56
C ASP A 221 -13.86 10.47 -12.60
N ILE A 222 -13.31 10.70 -13.80
CA ILE A 222 -11.90 11.06 -13.97
C ILE A 222 -11.81 12.58 -13.81
N ILE A 223 -11.20 13.05 -12.72
CA ILE A 223 -11.03 14.46 -12.41
C ILE A 223 -9.83 15.04 -13.13
N ALA A 224 -8.69 14.33 -13.08
CA ALA A 224 -7.46 14.74 -13.75
C ALA A 224 -6.64 13.53 -14.20
N GLU A 225 -5.82 13.74 -15.21
CA GLU A 225 -4.78 12.80 -15.66
C GLU A 225 -3.42 13.49 -15.59
N SER A 226 -2.44 12.81 -15.03
CA SER A 226 -1.06 13.30 -14.96
C SER A 226 -0.07 12.16 -15.13
N GLU A 227 1.14 12.48 -15.56
CA GLU A 227 2.25 11.55 -15.64
C GLU A 227 3.33 11.97 -14.65
N GLY A 228 3.65 11.10 -13.69
CA GLY A 228 4.58 11.44 -12.64
C GLY A 228 4.97 10.28 -11.74
N ILE A 229 5.63 10.62 -10.62
CA ILE A 229 6.00 9.72 -9.54
C ILE A 229 5.10 10.05 -8.35
N LEU A 230 4.21 9.13 -7.99
CA LEU A 230 3.20 9.38 -6.95
C LEU A 230 3.51 8.69 -5.61
N SER A 231 4.25 7.59 -5.63
CA SER A 231 4.42 6.77 -4.43
C SER A 231 5.74 6.00 -4.44
N LEU A 232 6.00 5.36 -3.31
CA LEU A 232 7.12 4.44 -3.14
C LEU A 232 6.64 3.14 -2.49
N GLY A 233 7.42 2.08 -2.64
CA GLY A 233 7.10 0.75 -2.16
C GLY A 233 8.33 -0.04 -1.75
N ILE A 234 8.17 -1.35 -1.62
CA ILE A 234 9.26 -2.27 -1.21
C ILE A 234 10.49 -2.24 -2.13
N HIS A 235 10.35 -1.74 -3.34
CA HIS A 235 11.44 -1.61 -4.32
C HIS A 235 11.97 -0.17 -4.46
N GLY A 236 11.56 0.73 -3.56
CA GLY A 236 11.94 2.14 -3.56
C GLY A 236 10.93 3.04 -4.27
N ILE A 237 11.40 4.20 -4.77
CA ILE A 237 10.59 5.18 -5.48
C ILE A 237 10.08 4.56 -6.79
N HIS A 238 8.79 4.73 -7.07
CA HIS A 238 8.17 4.20 -8.29
C HIS A 238 8.69 4.92 -9.54
N PRO A 239 8.71 4.27 -10.71
CA PRO A 239 9.02 4.96 -11.95
C PRO A 239 7.93 5.98 -12.30
N LYS A 240 8.27 6.95 -13.15
CA LYS A 240 7.32 7.88 -13.74
C LYS A 240 6.27 7.10 -14.55
N GLN A 241 4.98 7.31 -14.24
CA GLN A 241 3.86 6.58 -14.82
C GLN A 241 2.64 7.49 -14.96
N LYS A 242 1.68 7.06 -15.79
CA LYS A 242 0.37 7.73 -15.87
C LYS A 242 -0.47 7.40 -14.65
N HIS A 243 -1.10 8.42 -14.10
CA HIS A 243 -2.03 8.33 -12.99
C HIS A 243 -3.31 9.11 -13.32
N LEU A 244 -4.42 8.65 -12.74
CA LEU A 244 -5.70 9.34 -12.76
C LEU A 244 -6.04 9.77 -11.35
N LEU A 245 -6.55 10.99 -11.21
CA LEU A 245 -7.27 11.45 -10.05
C LEU A 245 -8.74 11.17 -10.26
N LEU A 246 -9.38 10.48 -9.34
CA LEU A 246 -10.72 9.92 -9.50
C LEU A 246 -11.64 10.41 -8.39
N HIS A 247 -12.90 10.64 -8.73
CA HIS A 247 -14.01 10.77 -7.81
C HIS A 247 -14.96 9.58 -7.96
N ILE A 248 -15.31 8.95 -6.85
CA ILE A 248 -16.30 7.87 -6.77
C ILE A 248 -17.39 8.34 -5.81
N PRO A 249 -18.62 8.61 -6.30
CA PRO A 249 -19.67 9.16 -5.45
C PRO A 249 -19.99 8.32 -4.22
N GLU A 250 -20.01 6.99 -4.37
CA GLU A 250 -20.24 6.09 -3.24
C GLU A 250 -19.38 4.84 -3.34
N VAL A 251 -18.75 4.47 -2.22
CA VAL A 251 -18.03 3.21 -2.01
C VAL A 251 -18.64 2.49 -0.83
N VAL A 252 -19.18 1.28 -1.05
CA VAL A 252 -19.79 0.48 0.00
C VAL A 252 -18.86 -0.65 0.42
N ILE A 253 -18.48 -0.65 1.69
CA ILE A 253 -17.66 -1.68 2.34
C ILE A 253 -18.48 -2.33 3.43
N SER A 254 -18.74 -3.65 3.32
CA SER A 254 -19.75 -4.34 4.15
C SER A 254 -21.13 -3.70 3.96
N ASN A 255 -21.68 -3.09 4.98
CA ASN A 255 -22.96 -2.36 4.96
C ASN A 255 -22.79 -0.84 5.14
N LEU A 256 -21.57 -0.34 5.03
CA LEU A 256 -21.24 1.06 5.27
C LEU A 256 -20.92 1.76 3.96
N THR A 257 -21.52 2.93 3.77
CA THR A 257 -21.33 3.78 2.59
C THR A 257 -20.39 4.92 2.93
N PHE A 258 -19.33 5.04 2.16
CA PHE A 258 -18.42 6.18 2.12
C PHE A 258 -18.76 7.00 0.88
N LYS A 259 -18.98 8.30 1.08
CA LYS A 259 -19.38 9.20 -0.01
C LYS A 259 -18.23 10.09 -0.46
N ASP A 260 -18.37 10.63 -1.66
CA ASP A 260 -17.43 11.58 -2.26
C ASP A 260 -15.97 11.17 -2.10
N VAL A 261 -15.69 9.94 -2.50
CA VAL A 261 -14.37 9.31 -2.32
C VAL A 261 -13.43 9.77 -3.41
N ILE A 262 -12.41 10.58 -3.04
CA ILE A 262 -11.35 11.00 -3.96
C ILE A 262 -10.12 10.14 -3.74
N ILE A 263 -9.63 9.57 -4.84
CA ILE A 263 -8.51 8.64 -4.85
C ILE A 263 -7.62 8.83 -6.08
N THR A 264 -6.46 8.23 -6.04
CA THR A 264 -5.58 8.09 -7.20
C THR A 264 -5.54 6.66 -7.72
N THR A 265 -5.14 6.49 -8.97
CA THR A 265 -4.89 5.15 -9.50
C THR A 265 -3.51 4.63 -9.10
N ALA A 266 -3.44 3.29 -8.98
CA ALA A 266 -2.18 2.56 -8.88
C ALA A 266 -1.97 1.66 -10.11
N ASN A 267 -0.71 1.50 -10.51
CA ASN A 267 -0.34 0.67 -11.67
C ASN A 267 0.02 -0.78 -11.28
N ASN A 268 -0.34 -1.20 -10.05
CA ASN A 268 -0.22 -2.58 -9.62
C ASN A 268 -1.37 -3.46 -10.15
N SER A 269 -1.28 -4.77 -9.93
CA SER A 269 -2.28 -5.74 -10.39
C SER A 269 -3.58 -5.74 -9.57
N ASN A 270 -3.64 -5.04 -8.44
CA ASN A 270 -4.76 -5.07 -7.52
C ASN A 270 -5.21 -3.66 -7.13
N SER A 271 -6.51 -3.46 -7.03
CA SER A 271 -7.07 -2.35 -6.27
C SER A 271 -6.97 -2.67 -4.77
N ARG A 272 -6.76 -1.66 -3.92
CA ARG A 272 -6.48 -1.87 -2.49
C ARG A 272 -7.26 -0.88 -1.63
N ILE A 273 -7.65 -1.35 -0.44
CA ILE A 273 -8.09 -0.49 0.67
C ILE A 273 -6.99 -0.50 1.72
N GLY A 274 -6.51 0.66 2.10
CA GLY A 274 -5.37 0.81 2.97
C GLY A 274 -5.67 1.10 4.44
N ALA A 275 -4.60 1.38 5.18
CA ALA A 275 -4.64 1.63 6.62
C ALA A 275 -5.50 2.83 7.02
N LYS A 276 -5.74 3.80 6.14
CA LYS A 276 -6.63 4.94 6.42
C LYS A 276 -8.08 4.51 6.70
N LEU A 277 -8.52 3.33 6.22
CA LEU A 277 -9.81 2.75 6.65
C LEU A 277 -9.89 2.57 8.17
N LEU A 278 -8.75 2.30 8.83
CA LEU A 278 -8.69 2.11 10.28
C LEU A 278 -8.94 3.40 11.10
N GLU A 279 -8.95 4.55 10.47
CA GLU A 279 -9.34 5.82 11.10
C GLU A 279 -10.85 5.89 11.31
N TYR A 280 -11.62 5.17 10.50
CA TYR A 280 -13.08 5.13 10.56
C TYR A 280 -13.62 4.04 11.48
N GLY A 281 -12.87 2.97 11.72
CA GLY A 281 -13.36 1.85 12.52
C GLY A 281 -12.35 0.73 12.72
N LYS A 282 -12.79 -0.31 13.44
CA LYS A 282 -12.02 -1.52 13.70
C LYS A 282 -12.22 -2.53 12.58
N VAL A 283 -11.11 -3.07 12.09
CA VAL A 283 -11.12 -4.18 11.13
C VAL A 283 -10.77 -5.47 11.84
N THR A 284 -11.63 -6.49 11.71
CA THR A 284 -11.37 -7.85 12.22
C THR A 284 -11.30 -8.84 11.06
N LEU A 285 -10.18 -9.53 10.92
CA LEU A 285 -9.93 -10.55 9.90
C LEU A 285 -9.94 -11.94 10.54
N ASP A 286 -11.00 -12.72 10.34
CA ASP A 286 -10.99 -14.15 10.66
C ASP A 286 -10.46 -14.93 9.46
N PHE A 287 -9.17 -15.18 9.45
CA PHE A 287 -8.52 -15.88 8.34
C PHE A 287 -9.01 -17.33 8.18
N LYS A 288 -9.36 -18.01 9.28
CA LYS A 288 -9.86 -19.39 9.24
C LYS A 288 -11.24 -19.50 8.61
N LYS A 289 -12.16 -18.61 9.02
CA LYS A 289 -13.53 -18.57 8.51
C LYS A 289 -13.64 -17.75 7.24
N LYS A 290 -12.59 -17.07 6.82
CA LYS A 290 -12.54 -16.16 5.65
C LYS A 290 -13.59 -15.06 5.76
N ARG A 291 -13.58 -14.32 6.87
CA ARG A 291 -14.54 -13.26 7.17
C ARG A 291 -13.81 -11.99 7.58
N LEU A 292 -14.22 -10.88 6.98
CA LEU A 292 -13.81 -9.55 7.42
C LEU A 292 -15.03 -8.90 8.09
N TYR A 293 -14.81 -8.34 9.25
CA TYR A 293 -15.78 -7.50 9.96
C TYR A 293 -15.22 -6.10 10.03
N PHE A 294 -16.06 -5.11 9.74
CA PHE A 294 -15.71 -3.71 9.88
C PHE A 294 -16.76 -3.03 10.77
N ASN A 295 -16.28 -2.44 11.87
CA ASN A 295 -17.12 -1.79 12.86
C ASN A 295 -16.70 -0.33 12.98
N LEU A 296 -17.58 0.61 12.58
CA LEU A 296 -17.34 2.03 12.74
C LEU A 296 -17.10 2.39 14.20
N PHE A 297 -16.27 3.39 14.43
CA PHE A 297 -16.22 4.09 15.72
C PHE A 297 -17.45 5.00 15.86
N ASP A 298 -17.80 5.33 17.10
CA ASP A 298 -18.91 6.25 17.38
C ASP A 298 -18.60 7.64 16.81
N ASN A 299 -19.63 8.30 16.26
CA ASN A 299 -19.59 9.68 15.73
C ASN A 299 -18.60 9.92 14.57
N ILE A 300 -18.27 8.90 13.81
CA ILE A 300 -17.44 9.03 12.61
C ILE A 300 -18.27 9.49 11.41
N ASN A 301 -17.76 10.50 10.70
CA ASN A 301 -18.33 10.98 9.44
C ASN A 301 -17.76 10.19 8.26
N THR A 302 -18.63 9.65 7.40
CA THR A 302 -18.27 8.96 6.14
C THR A 302 -18.75 9.72 4.90
N GLU A 303 -19.26 10.96 5.06
CA GLU A 303 -19.84 11.74 3.96
C GLU A 303 -18.80 12.27 2.97
N THR A 304 -17.56 12.50 3.42
CA THR A 304 -16.49 12.92 2.51
C THR A 304 -15.20 12.24 2.89
N VAL A 305 -14.73 11.37 2.01
CA VAL A 305 -13.46 10.65 2.16
C VAL A 305 -12.50 11.13 1.10
N SER A 306 -11.74 12.16 1.42
CA SER A 306 -10.69 12.68 0.54
C SER A 306 -9.32 12.48 1.14
N GLU A 307 -8.34 12.24 0.30
CA GLU A 307 -6.95 12.43 0.66
C GLU A 307 -6.61 13.92 0.51
N ASN A 308 -5.70 14.41 1.36
CA ASN A 308 -5.14 15.75 1.18
C ASN A 308 -4.21 15.70 -0.03
N LEU A 309 -4.76 15.92 -1.21
CA LEU A 309 -4.00 16.02 -2.45
C LEU A 309 -3.72 17.49 -2.73
N TYR A 310 -2.56 17.75 -3.29
CA TYR A 310 -2.12 19.09 -3.64
C TYR A 310 -2.07 19.25 -5.16
N THR A 311 -2.07 20.49 -5.65
CA THR A 311 -1.99 20.84 -7.07
C THR A 311 -0.80 20.20 -7.80
N PHE A 312 0.27 19.93 -7.05
CA PHE A 312 1.40 19.09 -7.50
C PHE A 312 2.00 18.35 -6.30
N GLY A 313 2.73 17.27 -6.57
CA GLY A 313 3.43 16.46 -5.56
C GLY A 313 4.94 16.62 -5.65
N ILE A 314 5.62 16.41 -4.53
CA ILE A 314 7.09 16.46 -4.40
C ILE A 314 7.60 15.04 -4.19
N THR A 315 8.71 14.71 -4.85
CA THR A 315 9.42 13.42 -4.71
C THR A 315 10.92 13.65 -4.66
N ILE A 316 11.69 12.58 -4.48
CA ILE A 316 13.15 12.63 -4.61
C ILE A 316 13.56 12.00 -5.95
N GLN A 317 14.42 12.69 -6.68
CA GLN A 317 15.06 12.20 -7.89
C GLN A 317 16.52 12.66 -7.92
N ASN A 318 17.44 11.74 -8.16
CA ASN A 318 18.88 12.01 -8.12
C ASN A 318 19.32 12.71 -6.81
N ASP A 319 18.84 12.20 -5.68
CA ASP A 319 19.11 12.71 -4.32
C ASP A 319 18.67 14.16 -4.07
N LYS A 320 17.69 14.67 -4.85
CA LYS A 320 17.15 16.01 -4.70
C LYS A 320 15.63 15.99 -4.66
N PRO A 321 14.99 16.87 -3.85
CA PRO A 321 13.55 17.11 -3.93
C PRO A 321 13.20 17.77 -5.26
N VAL A 322 12.23 17.18 -5.96
CA VAL A 322 11.77 17.67 -7.26
C VAL A 322 10.25 17.61 -7.35
N VAL A 323 9.67 18.35 -8.28
CA VAL A 323 8.26 18.19 -8.68
C VAL A 323 8.08 16.80 -9.29
N GLY A 324 7.29 15.96 -8.61
CA GLY A 324 7.09 14.56 -8.94
C GLY A 324 5.84 14.27 -9.76
N ILE A 325 4.79 15.07 -9.61
CA ILE A 325 3.53 14.97 -10.37
C ILE A 325 2.81 16.32 -10.35
N ILE A 326 2.09 16.66 -11.43
CA ILE A 326 1.32 17.88 -11.54
C ILE A 326 -0.13 17.51 -11.84
N TRP A 327 -1.04 17.81 -10.91
CA TRP A 327 -2.47 17.54 -11.08
C TRP A 327 -3.24 18.70 -11.69
N ASP A 328 -2.85 19.94 -11.33
CA ASP A 328 -3.46 21.16 -11.86
C ASP A 328 -2.78 21.53 -13.20
N LYS A 329 -3.49 21.31 -14.29
CA LYS A 329 -2.99 21.60 -15.65
C LYS A 329 -2.71 23.07 -15.90
N THR A 330 -3.31 23.98 -15.12
CA THR A 330 -3.01 25.42 -15.27
C THR A 330 -1.57 25.74 -14.90
N LEU A 331 -0.96 24.91 -14.05
CA LEU A 331 0.45 25.04 -13.65
C LEU A 331 1.45 24.50 -14.68
N GLU A 332 1.00 23.72 -15.70
CA GLU A 332 1.91 23.13 -16.69
C GLU A 332 2.67 24.18 -17.53
N SER A 333 2.18 25.44 -17.58
CA SER A 333 2.91 26.56 -18.19
C SER A 333 3.96 27.19 -17.27
N GLU A 334 3.92 26.90 -15.98
CA GLU A 334 4.76 27.53 -14.95
C GLU A 334 5.80 26.57 -14.37
N ILE A 335 5.43 25.29 -14.20
CA ILE A 335 6.26 24.27 -13.57
C ILE A 335 6.36 23.02 -14.43
N ASN A 336 7.45 22.28 -14.27
CA ASN A 336 7.68 21.03 -15.00
C ASN A 336 7.95 19.87 -14.02
N PHE A 337 7.62 18.65 -14.45
CA PHE A 337 8.14 17.47 -13.80
C PHE A 337 9.66 17.53 -13.76
N GLY A 338 10.24 17.34 -12.56
CA GLY A 338 11.68 17.38 -12.34
C GLY A 338 12.24 18.76 -11.97
N ASP A 339 11.43 19.82 -11.94
CA ASP A 339 11.85 21.11 -11.39
C ASP A 339 12.32 20.92 -9.94
N GLU A 340 13.51 21.46 -9.60
CA GLU A 340 14.12 21.29 -8.29
C GLU A 340 13.38 22.11 -7.24
N VAL A 341 13.00 21.49 -6.14
CA VAL A 341 12.33 22.17 -5.01
C VAL A 341 13.39 22.73 -4.07
N LEU A 342 13.47 24.06 -3.97
CA LEU A 342 14.46 24.74 -3.17
C LEU A 342 13.97 24.95 -1.73
N SER A 343 12.73 25.41 -1.58
CA SER A 343 12.14 25.65 -0.26
C SER A 343 10.62 25.40 -0.23
N ILE A 344 10.09 25.11 0.97
CA ILE A 344 8.67 25.04 1.25
C ILE A 344 8.39 25.99 2.41
N ASN A 345 7.54 27.00 2.22
CA ASN A 345 7.23 28.04 3.21
C ASN A 345 8.50 28.69 3.82
N GLY A 346 9.55 28.87 2.99
CA GLY A 346 10.84 29.42 3.41
C GLY A 346 11.78 28.45 4.13
N ILE A 347 11.36 27.20 4.33
CA ILE A 347 12.24 26.14 4.84
C ILE A 347 13.07 25.62 3.67
N ASP A 348 14.40 25.78 3.75
CA ASP A 348 15.32 25.22 2.75
C ASP A 348 15.32 23.68 2.79
N ILE A 349 15.02 23.06 1.64
CA ILE A 349 14.96 21.60 1.51
C ILE A 349 15.89 21.05 0.42
N GLN A 350 16.75 21.88 -0.17
CA GLN A 350 17.59 21.49 -1.31
C GLN A 350 18.50 20.29 -1.01
N SER A 351 18.94 20.14 0.24
CA SER A 351 19.80 19.05 0.68
C SER A 351 19.04 17.87 1.30
N TRP A 352 17.70 17.91 1.29
CA TRP A 352 16.91 16.85 1.90
C TRP A 352 16.99 15.55 1.10
N ASN A 353 17.23 14.48 1.82
CA ASN A 353 17.07 13.12 1.31
C ASN A 353 15.63 12.62 1.47
N LEU A 354 15.38 11.40 1.01
CA LEU A 354 14.07 10.77 1.13
C LEU A 354 13.55 10.70 2.57
N CYS A 355 14.41 10.38 3.53
CA CYS A 355 13.99 10.26 4.94
C CYS A 355 13.53 11.61 5.51
N GLN A 356 14.23 12.68 5.20
CA GLN A 356 13.87 14.02 5.63
C GLN A 356 12.55 14.48 4.97
N LEU A 357 12.39 14.21 3.66
CA LEU A 357 11.14 14.52 2.97
C LEU A 357 9.97 13.72 3.53
N LEU A 358 10.15 12.42 3.79
CA LEU A 358 9.12 11.59 4.41
C LEU A 358 8.77 12.02 5.84
N SER A 359 9.73 12.61 6.56
CA SER A 359 9.50 13.11 7.92
C SER A 359 8.77 14.44 7.94
N PHE A 360 8.75 15.19 6.84
CA PHE A 360 8.08 16.46 6.74
C PHE A 360 6.56 16.29 6.78
N GLU A 361 5.89 17.10 7.59
CA GLU A 361 4.43 17.16 7.66
C GLU A 361 3.98 18.53 7.21
N PHE A 362 3.21 18.56 6.13
CA PHE A 362 2.51 19.78 5.75
C PHE A 362 1.50 20.11 6.85
N GLN A 363 1.58 21.34 7.38
CA GLN A 363 0.57 21.83 8.32
C GLN A 363 -0.81 21.76 7.66
N PRO A 364 -1.89 21.52 8.44
CA PRO A 364 -3.22 21.29 7.86
C PRO A 364 -3.67 22.44 6.95
N ALA A 365 -4.41 22.07 5.95
CA ALA A 365 -4.80 22.65 4.69
C ALA A 365 -5.54 24.01 4.70
N ASN A 366 -5.39 24.86 5.67
CA ASN A 366 -6.05 26.18 5.65
C ASN A 366 -5.18 27.32 5.11
N ASP A 367 -3.89 27.08 4.89
CA ASP A 367 -2.97 28.08 4.38
C ASP A 367 -2.39 27.64 3.05
N ASP A 368 -2.37 28.54 2.06
CA ASP A 368 -1.61 28.36 0.84
C ASP A 368 -0.15 28.14 1.20
N HIS A 369 0.39 26.97 0.86
CA HIS A 369 1.81 26.73 0.96
C HIS A 369 2.52 27.33 -0.26
N TYR A 370 3.69 27.88 -0.05
CA TYR A 370 4.51 28.41 -1.15
C TYR A 370 5.78 27.59 -1.30
N VAL A 371 6.04 27.22 -2.54
CA VAL A 371 7.22 26.43 -2.91
C VAL A 371 8.08 27.24 -3.86
N GLU A 372 9.38 27.37 -3.55
CA GLU A 372 10.34 27.92 -4.50
C GLU A 372 10.92 26.80 -5.35
N LEU A 373 10.80 26.94 -6.65
CA LEU A 373 11.22 25.96 -7.65
C LEU A 373 12.30 26.55 -8.55
N ARG A 374 13.31 25.73 -8.87
CA ARG A 374 14.25 26.02 -9.96
C ARG A 374 13.87 25.22 -11.18
N ASN A 375 13.54 25.92 -12.27
CA ASN A 375 13.19 25.29 -13.52
C ASN A 375 14.35 24.45 -14.06
N ILE A 376 14.09 23.18 -14.34
CA ILE A 376 15.10 22.21 -14.78
C ILE A 376 15.74 22.58 -16.13
N ASN A 377 15.01 23.31 -17.00
CA ASN A 377 15.48 23.67 -18.35
C ASN A 377 16.17 25.02 -18.42
N THR A 378 15.66 26.03 -17.68
CA THR A 378 16.13 27.43 -17.77
C THR A 378 16.98 27.85 -16.57
N GLY A 379 16.89 27.14 -15.44
CA GLY A 379 17.50 27.56 -14.18
C GLY A 379 16.79 28.72 -13.47
N GLU A 380 15.71 29.25 -14.04
CA GLU A 380 14.91 30.33 -13.45
C GLU A 380 14.30 29.89 -12.12
N ILE A 381 14.32 30.75 -11.12
CA ILE A 381 13.68 30.48 -9.81
C ILE A 381 12.32 31.17 -9.77
N LYS A 382 11.29 30.40 -9.38
CA LYS A 382 9.91 30.87 -9.25
C LYS A 382 9.33 30.48 -7.90
N LYS A 383 8.42 31.29 -7.40
CA LYS A 383 7.61 31.00 -6.22
C LYS A 383 6.20 30.62 -6.69
N VAL A 384 5.78 29.41 -6.36
CA VAL A 384 4.49 28.83 -6.81
C VAL A 384 3.67 28.43 -5.59
N ALA A 385 2.35 28.66 -5.64
CA ALA A 385 1.44 28.23 -4.59
C ALA A 385 1.16 26.73 -4.71
N LEU A 386 1.36 26.00 -3.62
CA LEU A 386 0.97 24.60 -3.46
C LEU A 386 -0.38 24.57 -2.73
N LYS A 387 -1.46 24.39 -3.48
CA LYS A 387 -2.83 24.42 -2.95
C LYS A 387 -3.36 23.02 -2.71
N CYS A 388 -4.18 22.85 -1.67
CA CYS A 388 -4.95 21.63 -1.48
C CYS A 388 -6.06 21.54 -2.54
N LEU A 389 -6.23 20.38 -3.13
CA LEU A 389 -7.27 20.11 -4.13
C LEU A 389 -8.59 19.80 -3.43
N HIS A 390 -9.63 20.57 -3.71
CA HIS A 390 -10.99 20.32 -3.22
C HIS A 390 -11.90 19.89 -4.37
N ILE A 391 -12.84 18.97 -4.11
CA ILE A 391 -13.83 18.52 -5.12
C ILE A 391 -14.54 19.68 -5.78
N LYS A 392 -14.92 20.69 -4.99
CA LYS A 392 -15.67 21.87 -5.47
C LYS A 392 -14.94 22.65 -6.56
N ASP A 393 -13.62 22.60 -6.59
CA ASP A 393 -12.80 23.32 -7.57
C ASP A 393 -12.88 22.65 -8.94
N TYR A 394 -13.15 21.33 -8.99
CA TYR A 394 -13.27 20.55 -10.23
C TYR A 394 -14.70 20.46 -10.77
N GLU A 395 -15.74 20.57 -9.93
CA GLU A 395 -17.13 20.50 -10.37
C GLU A 395 -17.48 21.63 -11.34
N GLN A 396 -16.87 22.81 -11.22
CA GLN A 396 -17.16 23.96 -12.09
C GLN A 396 -16.54 23.84 -13.48
N GLU A 397 -15.38 23.19 -13.65
CA GLU A 397 -14.69 23.11 -14.95
C GLU A 397 -15.00 21.83 -15.74
N TYR A 398 -15.14 20.70 -15.09
CA TYR A 398 -15.28 19.40 -15.74
C TYR A 398 -16.71 19.10 -16.21
N TRP A 399 -17.72 19.52 -15.44
CA TRP A 399 -19.15 19.39 -15.85
C TRP A 399 -19.52 20.26 -17.03
N LYS A 400 -18.74 21.31 -17.33
CA LYS A 400 -18.94 22.14 -18.53
C LYS A 400 -18.39 21.51 -19.81
N ARG A 401 -17.49 20.52 -19.71
CA ARG A 401 -16.88 19.87 -20.89
C ARG A 401 -17.54 18.54 -21.27
N SER A 402 -18.37 17.97 -20.41
CA SER A 402 -19.07 16.70 -20.64
C SER A 402 -20.54 16.86 -21.07
N LYS A 403 -20.97 18.08 -21.36
CA LYS A 403 -22.18 18.43 -22.09
C LYS A 403 -21.78 18.95 -23.46
#